data_ae70740585366b95231cff0a1223b32e
#
_entry.id   ae70740585366b95231cff0a1223b32e
#
_cell.length_a   1.000
_cell.length_b   1.000
_cell.length_c   1.000
_cell.angle_alpha   90.00
_cell.angle_beta   90.00
_cell.angle_gamma   90.00
#
_symmetry.space_group_name_H-M   'P 1'
#
loop_
_entity.id
_entity.type
_entity.pdbx_description
1 polymer ?
#
loop_
_entity_poly.entity_id
_entity_poly.type
_entity_poly.pdbx_seq_one_letter_code
_entity_poly.pdbx_strand_id
1 'polypeptide(L)'
;MAEYGVPDDLDGTLPWDWARQRLVANRNYWVVTVDADHRPHSTPVWGVWVDDDTFWFSCAHTALKARNLRANPHVAVTTADTVEFVSLEGVAVELTPPAEVARAWALKYRDADDASDASDASSGADELTEMEAFFSGNAAFQVRPTKVIGMIERPDEFAQRATRWVF
;
A
#
# COMPACT_ATOMS: atom_id res chain seq x y z
N MET A 1 -25.75 1.53 -2.43
CA MET A 1 -26.14 0.19 -1.87
C MET A 1 -27.27 0.41 -0.87
N ALA A 2 -28.51 0.50 -1.38
CA ALA A 2 -29.69 0.81 -0.57
C ALA A 2 -29.94 -0.18 0.59
N GLU A 3 -29.57 -1.43 0.43
CA GLU A 3 -29.76 -2.49 1.46
C GLU A 3 -28.98 -2.22 2.76
N TYR A 4 -27.90 -1.46 2.70
CA TYR A 4 -27.07 -1.06 3.84
C TYR A 4 -27.28 0.39 4.27
N GLY A 5 -28.31 1.07 3.73
CA GLY A 5 -28.58 2.47 4.03
C GLY A 5 -27.55 3.45 3.46
N VAL A 6 -26.71 3.01 2.52
CA VAL A 6 -25.78 3.92 1.84
C VAL A 6 -26.56 4.87 0.95
N PRO A 7 -26.44 6.20 1.14
CA PRO A 7 -27.15 7.19 0.31
C PRO A 7 -26.79 7.08 -1.16
N ASP A 8 -27.71 7.48 -2.02
CA ASP A 8 -27.46 7.58 -3.48
C ASP A 8 -26.78 8.91 -3.88
N ASP A 9 -26.72 9.86 -2.95
CA ASP A 9 -25.97 11.11 -3.10
C ASP A 9 -24.54 11.02 -2.57
N LEU A 10 -23.79 12.11 -2.64
CA LEU A 10 -22.41 12.18 -2.16
C LEU A 10 -22.28 12.81 -0.77
N ASP A 11 -23.42 13.09 -0.11
CA ASP A 11 -23.40 13.66 1.23
C ASP A 11 -22.82 12.68 2.25
N GLY A 12 -21.84 13.15 3.02
CA GLY A 12 -21.14 12.35 4.01
C GLY A 12 -20.02 11.45 3.46
N THR A 13 -19.78 11.42 2.14
CA THR A 13 -18.64 10.68 1.58
C THR A 13 -17.31 11.20 2.11
N LEU A 14 -16.32 10.31 2.21
CA LEU A 14 -14.98 10.64 2.68
C LEU A 14 -14.21 11.40 1.59
N PRO A 15 -13.48 12.48 1.93
CA PRO A 15 -12.60 13.14 0.97
C PRO A 15 -11.42 12.23 0.61
N TRP A 16 -10.84 12.41 -0.59
CA TRP A 16 -9.68 11.61 -1.03
C TRP A 16 -8.49 11.72 -0.06
N ASP A 17 -8.24 12.89 0.51
CA ASP A 17 -7.18 13.09 1.50
C ASP A 17 -7.32 12.20 2.73
N TRP A 18 -8.54 11.82 3.11
CA TRP A 18 -8.77 10.88 4.20
C TRP A 18 -8.19 9.50 3.88
N ALA A 19 -8.41 8.98 2.68
CA ALA A 19 -7.86 7.69 2.25
C ALA A 19 -6.34 7.78 2.07
N ARG A 20 -5.86 8.86 1.45
CA ARG A 20 -4.44 9.11 1.21
C ARG A 20 -3.63 9.14 2.51
N GLN A 21 -4.12 9.82 3.55
CA GLN A 21 -3.47 9.85 4.86
C GLN A 21 -3.28 8.44 5.44
N ARG A 22 -4.28 7.57 5.31
CA ARG A 22 -4.21 6.19 5.80
C ARG A 22 -3.28 5.33 4.97
N LEU A 23 -3.29 5.50 3.66
CA LEU A 23 -2.34 4.84 2.75
C LEU A 23 -0.89 5.25 3.04
N VAL A 24 -0.62 6.50 3.40
CA VAL A 24 0.72 6.98 3.77
C VAL A 24 1.14 6.46 5.14
N ALA A 25 0.27 6.59 6.15
CA ALA A 25 0.60 6.28 7.55
C ALA A 25 0.67 4.78 7.86
N ASN A 26 0.00 3.95 7.08
CA ASN A 26 -0.08 2.52 7.36
C ASN A 26 1.29 1.85 7.19
N ARG A 27 1.73 1.09 8.21
CA ARG A 27 3.04 0.42 8.19
C ARG A 27 3.03 -0.83 7.31
N ASN A 28 2.05 -1.70 7.48
CA ASN A 28 1.95 -2.98 6.78
C ASN A 28 0.70 -3.00 5.90
N TYR A 29 0.82 -3.60 4.73
CA TYR A 29 -0.29 -3.72 3.80
C TYR A 29 -0.51 -5.19 3.44
N TRP A 30 -1.74 -5.55 3.16
CA TRP A 30 -2.06 -6.83 2.58
C TRP A 30 -2.11 -6.70 1.06
N VAL A 31 -1.30 -7.48 0.36
CA VAL A 31 -1.34 -7.57 -1.10
C VAL A 31 -2.01 -8.87 -1.50
N VAL A 32 -3.07 -8.76 -2.30
CA VAL A 32 -3.83 -9.88 -2.84
C VAL A 32 -3.51 -10.03 -4.32
N THR A 33 -3.00 -11.20 -4.70
CA THR A 33 -2.70 -11.57 -6.08
C THR A 33 -3.40 -12.87 -6.45
N VAL A 34 -3.54 -13.16 -7.73
CA VAL A 34 -4.23 -14.36 -8.23
C VAL A 34 -3.26 -15.21 -9.05
N ASP A 35 -3.21 -16.50 -8.78
CA ASP A 35 -2.38 -17.44 -9.56
C ASP A 35 -3.06 -17.86 -10.90
N ALA A 36 -2.35 -18.69 -11.68
CA ALA A 36 -2.85 -19.16 -12.97
C ALA A 36 -4.11 -20.04 -12.87
N ASP A 37 -4.37 -20.63 -11.70
CA ASP A 37 -5.57 -21.40 -11.42
C ASP A 37 -6.71 -20.53 -10.82
N HIS A 38 -6.57 -19.21 -10.88
CA HIS A 38 -7.52 -18.23 -10.33
C HIS A 38 -7.69 -18.28 -8.82
N ARG A 39 -6.70 -18.81 -8.08
CA ARG A 39 -6.74 -18.84 -6.62
C ARG A 39 -6.17 -17.52 -6.07
N PRO A 40 -6.89 -16.83 -5.17
CA PRO A 40 -6.38 -15.63 -4.53
C PRO A 40 -5.35 -15.98 -3.43
N HIS A 41 -4.29 -15.19 -3.38
CA HIS A 41 -3.23 -15.28 -2.37
C HIS A 41 -3.05 -13.92 -1.69
N SER A 42 -3.23 -13.88 -0.38
CA SER A 42 -3.06 -12.68 0.43
C SER A 42 -1.80 -12.79 1.28
N THR A 43 -0.94 -11.80 1.24
CA THR A 43 0.29 -11.75 2.05
C THR A 43 0.59 -10.34 2.50
N PRO A 44 1.11 -10.16 3.73
CA PRO A 44 1.58 -8.85 4.16
C PRO A 44 2.83 -8.43 3.39
N VAL A 45 2.97 -7.15 3.16
CA VAL A 45 4.16 -6.52 2.58
C VAL A 45 4.50 -5.22 3.29
N TRP A 46 5.76 -4.86 3.22
CA TRP A 46 6.22 -3.51 3.47
C TRP A 46 6.10 -2.70 2.18
N GLY A 47 5.41 -1.58 2.23
CA GLY A 47 5.17 -0.76 1.05
C GLY A 47 5.09 0.73 1.38
N VAL A 48 5.20 1.54 0.36
CA VAL A 48 5.15 2.99 0.47
C VAL A 48 4.15 3.56 -0.53
N TRP A 49 3.35 4.50 -0.07
CA TRP A 49 2.52 5.37 -0.90
C TRP A 49 3.30 6.63 -1.21
N VAL A 50 3.38 7.03 -2.47
CA VAL A 50 4.15 8.20 -2.91
C VAL A 50 3.26 9.28 -3.54
N ASP A 51 3.82 10.47 -3.75
CA ASP A 51 3.06 11.68 -4.08
C ASP A 51 2.38 11.67 -5.46
N ASP A 52 2.78 10.78 -6.37
CA ASP A 52 2.11 10.56 -7.66
C ASP A 52 0.87 9.64 -7.56
N ASP A 53 0.38 9.43 -6.33
CA ASP A 53 -0.73 8.54 -6.02
C ASP A 53 -0.50 7.09 -6.49
N THR A 54 0.73 6.60 -6.35
CA THR A 54 1.08 5.19 -6.57
C THR A 54 1.55 4.50 -5.30
N PHE A 55 1.30 3.20 -5.24
CA PHE A 55 1.80 2.34 -4.17
C PHE A 55 2.96 1.50 -4.67
N TRP A 56 4.03 1.39 -3.87
CA TRP A 56 5.19 0.59 -4.20
C TRP A 56 5.47 -0.44 -3.10
N PHE A 57 5.85 -1.63 -3.51
CA PHE A 57 6.39 -2.68 -2.63
C PHE A 57 7.41 -3.52 -3.37
N SER A 58 8.26 -4.24 -2.64
CA SER A 58 9.18 -5.21 -3.22
C SER A 58 9.05 -6.59 -2.57
N CYS A 59 9.49 -7.61 -3.27
CA CYS A 59 9.56 -8.98 -2.77
C CYS A 59 10.64 -9.76 -3.52
N ALA A 60 11.02 -10.93 -3.00
CA ALA A 60 11.97 -11.79 -3.71
C ALA A 60 11.49 -12.09 -5.14
N HIS A 61 12.40 -12.10 -6.11
CA HIS A 61 12.11 -12.37 -7.52
C HIS A 61 11.37 -13.70 -7.75
N THR A 62 11.59 -14.67 -6.87
CA THR A 62 10.97 -16.01 -6.92
C THR A 62 9.69 -16.12 -6.09
N ALA A 63 9.29 -15.07 -5.39
CA ALA A 63 8.07 -15.08 -4.58
C ALA A 63 6.83 -15.38 -5.42
N LEU A 64 5.85 -16.09 -4.81
CA LEU A 64 4.61 -16.44 -5.51
C LEU A 64 3.89 -15.18 -6.01
N LYS A 65 3.82 -14.12 -5.21
CA LYS A 65 3.21 -12.85 -5.60
C LYS A 65 3.89 -12.20 -6.81
N ALA A 66 5.22 -12.30 -6.93
CA ALA A 66 5.94 -11.79 -8.11
C ALA A 66 5.59 -12.58 -9.37
N ARG A 67 5.52 -13.91 -9.27
CA ARG A 67 5.09 -14.77 -10.39
C ARG A 67 3.66 -14.48 -10.80
N ASN A 68 2.77 -14.34 -9.83
CA ASN A 68 1.37 -14.03 -10.08
C ASN A 68 1.22 -12.70 -10.81
N LEU A 69 1.88 -11.64 -10.36
CA LEU A 69 1.79 -10.29 -10.94
C LEU A 69 2.39 -10.20 -12.35
N ARG A 70 3.42 -10.98 -12.64
CA ARG A 70 3.97 -11.10 -14.02
C ARG A 70 2.98 -11.77 -14.99
N ALA A 71 2.15 -12.68 -14.48
CA ALA A 71 1.14 -13.38 -15.29
C ALA A 71 -0.20 -12.62 -15.33
N ASN A 72 -0.58 -12.00 -14.22
CA ASN A 72 -1.81 -11.23 -14.07
C ASN A 72 -1.52 -9.98 -13.20
N PRO A 73 -1.43 -8.79 -13.80
CA PRO A 73 -1.02 -7.59 -13.09
C PRO A 73 -2.11 -6.99 -12.19
N HIS A 74 -3.32 -7.53 -12.21
CA HIS A 74 -4.39 -7.04 -11.34
C HIS A 74 -4.12 -7.42 -9.88
N VAL A 75 -4.25 -6.44 -9.00
CA VAL A 75 -3.90 -6.55 -7.59
C VAL A 75 -4.87 -5.77 -6.72
N ALA A 76 -5.11 -6.27 -5.52
CA ALA A 76 -5.70 -5.45 -4.46
C ALA A 76 -4.67 -5.25 -3.35
N VAL A 77 -4.66 -4.04 -2.78
CA VAL A 77 -3.83 -3.68 -1.63
C VAL A 77 -4.71 -3.07 -0.56
N THR A 78 -4.63 -3.58 0.67
CA THR A 78 -5.44 -3.08 1.78
C THR A 78 -4.58 -2.64 2.95
N THR A 79 -5.04 -1.63 3.67
CA THR A 79 -4.47 -1.25 4.97
C THR A 79 -4.72 -2.35 6.01
N ALA A 80 -3.94 -2.34 7.10
CA ALA A 80 -4.11 -3.30 8.18
C ALA A 80 -5.28 -2.95 9.12
N ASP A 81 -5.68 -1.68 9.16
CA ASP A 81 -6.82 -1.23 9.96
C ASP A 81 -8.13 -1.66 9.30
N THR A 82 -8.99 -2.36 10.06
CA THR A 82 -10.30 -2.82 9.59
C THR A 82 -11.43 -1.89 10.02
N VAL A 83 -11.19 -0.92 10.89
CA VAL A 83 -12.17 0.07 11.34
C VAL A 83 -12.15 1.29 10.40
N GLU A 84 -10.97 1.83 10.15
CA GLU A 84 -10.77 2.91 9.18
C GLU A 84 -10.10 2.30 7.92
N PHE A 85 -10.89 1.53 7.22
CA PHE A 85 -10.45 0.65 6.15
C PHE A 85 -10.22 1.40 4.83
N VAL A 86 -9.09 1.12 4.18
CA VAL A 86 -8.82 1.53 2.82
C VAL A 86 -8.34 0.34 2.00
N SER A 87 -8.98 0.11 0.86
CA SER A 87 -8.58 -0.89 -0.12
C SER A 87 -8.45 -0.26 -1.49
N LEU A 88 -7.34 -0.49 -2.15
CA LEU A 88 -7.15 -0.13 -3.56
C LEU A 88 -7.18 -1.38 -4.44
N GLU A 89 -7.81 -1.26 -5.58
CA GLU A 89 -7.67 -2.16 -6.72
C GLU A 89 -6.87 -1.44 -7.80
N GLY A 90 -5.93 -2.14 -8.42
CA GLY A 90 -5.05 -1.49 -9.40
C GLY A 90 -4.30 -2.47 -10.29
N VAL A 91 -3.38 -1.90 -11.04
CA VAL A 91 -2.49 -2.62 -11.95
C VAL A 91 -1.06 -2.47 -11.45
N ALA A 92 -0.39 -3.60 -11.25
CA ALA A 92 1.01 -3.68 -10.83
C ALA A 92 1.93 -3.81 -12.03
N VAL A 93 3.02 -3.05 -12.05
CA VAL A 93 4.07 -3.14 -13.06
C VAL A 93 5.40 -3.34 -12.34
N GLU A 94 6.17 -4.35 -12.73
CA GLU A 94 7.52 -4.56 -12.20
C GLU A 94 8.47 -3.55 -12.86
N LEU A 95 9.10 -2.70 -12.06
CA LEU A 95 9.98 -1.63 -12.52
C LEU A 95 11.18 -1.50 -11.57
N THR A 96 12.29 -0.97 -12.10
CA THR A 96 13.33 -0.44 -11.20
C THR A 96 12.78 0.79 -10.50
N PRO A 97 12.74 0.82 -9.16
CA PRO A 97 12.18 1.96 -8.46
C PRO A 97 13.07 3.21 -8.64
N PRO A 98 12.48 4.40 -8.78
CA PRO A 98 13.21 5.65 -8.68
C PRO A 98 13.91 5.76 -7.31
N ALA A 99 15.04 6.46 -7.25
CA ALA A 99 15.81 6.59 -6.02
C ALA A 99 15.00 7.22 -4.88
N GLU A 100 14.15 8.19 -5.19
CA GLU A 100 13.26 8.84 -4.23
C GLU A 100 12.24 7.86 -3.62
N VAL A 101 11.76 6.86 -4.38
CA VAL A 101 10.86 5.82 -3.90
C VAL A 101 11.59 4.87 -2.96
N ALA A 102 12.77 4.41 -3.35
CA ALA A 102 13.60 3.54 -2.51
C ALA A 102 13.94 4.21 -1.18
N ARG A 103 14.30 5.50 -1.24
CA ARG A 103 14.59 6.31 -0.06
C ARG A 103 13.35 6.54 0.81
N ALA A 104 12.20 6.83 0.24
CA ALA A 104 10.95 6.99 0.99
C ALA A 104 10.56 5.69 1.72
N TRP A 105 10.76 4.54 1.07
CA TRP A 105 10.56 3.24 1.67
C TRP A 105 11.56 3.00 2.82
N ALA A 106 12.85 3.23 2.61
CA ALA A 106 13.87 3.05 3.63
C ALA A 106 13.62 3.94 4.87
N LEU A 107 13.28 5.23 4.67
CA LEU A 107 12.95 6.15 5.76
C LEU A 107 11.71 5.70 6.55
N LYS A 108 10.73 5.11 5.88
CA LYS A 108 9.50 4.62 6.52
C LYS A 108 9.74 3.42 7.42
N TYR A 109 10.68 2.56 7.04
CA TYR A 109 10.91 1.27 7.72
C TYR A 109 12.17 1.23 8.57
N ARG A 110 12.99 2.27 8.53
CA ARG A 110 14.08 2.42 9.49
C ARG A 110 13.51 2.43 10.91
N ASP A 111 14.01 1.53 11.76
CA ASP A 111 13.49 1.38 13.09
C ASP A 111 13.73 2.64 13.93
N ALA A 112 12.64 3.13 14.54
CA ALA A 112 12.72 4.30 15.41
C ALA A 112 13.48 4.00 16.72
N ASP A 113 13.65 2.71 17.06
CA ASP A 113 14.36 2.26 18.26
C ASP A 113 15.88 2.39 18.12
N ASP A 114 16.43 2.29 16.90
CA ASP A 114 17.85 2.56 16.62
C ASP A 114 18.19 4.06 16.63
N ALA A 115 17.18 4.94 16.53
CA ALA A 115 17.39 6.37 16.63
C ALA A 115 17.78 6.85 18.05
N SER A 116 17.63 6.01 19.08
CA SER A 116 18.01 6.33 20.47
C SER A 116 19.52 6.16 20.74
N ASP A 117 20.23 5.44 19.88
CA ASP A 117 21.68 5.20 20.00
C ASP A 117 22.48 5.98 18.94
N ALA A 118 21.91 7.10 18.45
CA ALA A 118 22.51 8.00 17.46
C ALA A 118 23.74 8.76 18.00
N SER A 119 24.72 8.01 18.53
CA SER A 119 26.08 8.54 18.77
C SER A 119 26.95 8.53 17.49
N ASP A 120 26.47 7.92 16.39
CA ASP A 120 27.22 7.84 15.13
C ASP A 120 26.33 8.11 13.90
N ALA A 121 26.35 9.35 13.44
CA ALA A 121 25.58 9.77 12.24
C ALA A 121 26.04 9.03 10.95
N SER A 122 27.23 8.43 10.94
CA SER A 122 27.75 7.64 9.82
C SER A 122 27.04 6.30 9.71
N SER A 123 26.75 5.63 10.83
CA SER A 123 26.04 4.35 10.88
C SER A 123 24.62 4.45 10.30
N GLY A 124 23.90 5.53 10.61
CA GLY A 124 22.53 5.72 10.11
C GLY A 124 22.45 6.03 8.60
N ALA A 125 23.49 6.58 7.99
CA ALA A 125 23.55 6.82 6.56
C ALA A 125 23.83 5.52 5.78
N ASP A 126 24.72 4.67 6.31
CA ASP A 126 25.05 3.37 5.72
C ASP A 126 23.84 2.44 5.76
N GLU A 127 23.13 2.38 6.88
CA GLU A 127 21.89 1.61 7.03
C GLU A 127 20.82 2.01 6.01
N LEU A 128 20.55 3.30 5.84
CA LEU A 128 19.61 3.78 4.83
C LEU A 128 20.01 3.34 3.43
N THR A 129 21.29 3.43 3.10
CA THR A 129 21.82 3.00 1.80
C THR A 129 21.64 1.50 1.58
N GLU A 130 21.85 0.69 2.61
CA GLU A 130 21.60 -0.76 2.54
C GLU A 130 20.11 -1.09 2.36
N MET A 131 19.22 -0.38 3.04
CA MET A 131 17.78 -0.53 2.91
C MET A 131 17.28 -0.11 1.50
N GLU A 132 17.80 0.99 0.95
CA GLU A 132 17.51 1.45 -0.41
C GLU A 132 17.97 0.39 -1.44
N ALA A 133 19.18 -0.17 -1.24
CA ALA A 133 19.73 -1.23 -2.07
C ALA A 133 18.91 -2.53 -1.97
N PHE A 134 18.47 -2.90 -0.76
CA PHE A 134 17.60 -4.04 -0.54
C PHE A 134 16.27 -3.89 -1.30
N PHE A 135 15.61 -2.73 -1.19
CA PHE A 135 14.35 -2.49 -1.89
C PHE A 135 14.53 -2.56 -3.40
N SER A 136 15.58 -1.93 -3.92
CA SER A 136 15.86 -1.84 -5.36
C SER A 136 16.43 -3.14 -5.96
N GLY A 137 17.08 -3.97 -5.14
CA GLY A 137 17.66 -5.25 -5.55
C GLY A 137 16.64 -6.41 -5.63
N ASN A 138 15.42 -6.19 -5.15
CA ASN A 138 14.31 -7.14 -5.22
C ASN A 138 13.39 -6.84 -6.41
N ALA A 139 12.42 -7.72 -6.66
CA ALA A 139 11.33 -7.44 -7.59
C ALA A 139 10.45 -6.34 -7.02
N ALA A 140 10.59 -5.12 -7.52
CA ALA A 140 9.80 -3.97 -7.09
C ALA A 140 8.62 -3.75 -8.05
N PHE A 141 7.46 -3.51 -7.47
CA PHE A 141 6.20 -3.30 -8.18
C PHE A 141 5.63 -1.92 -7.87
N GLN A 142 5.36 -1.16 -8.92
CA GLN A 142 4.50 0.01 -8.87
C GLN A 142 3.06 -0.43 -9.07
N VAL A 143 2.17 -0.06 -8.16
CA VAL A 143 0.73 -0.26 -8.29
C VAL A 143 0.06 1.07 -8.57
N ARG A 144 -0.59 1.18 -9.72
CA ARG A 144 -1.44 2.31 -10.07
C ARG A 144 -2.88 1.98 -9.73
N PRO A 145 -3.53 2.74 -8.85
CA PRO A 145 -4.91 2.50 -8.51
C PRO A 145 -5.82 2.75 -9.72
N THR A 146 -6.82 1.91 -9.86
CA THR A 146 -7.96 2.13 -10.77
C THR A 146 -9.23 2.43 -9.98
N LYS A 147 -9.27 1.92 -8.74
CA LYS A 147 -10.36 2.14 -7.82
C LYS A 147 -9.85 2.06 -6.38
N VAL A 148 -10.33 2.93 -5.52
CA VAL A 148 -10.10 2.85 -4.07
C VAL A 148 -11.44 2.85 -3.36
N ILE A 149 -11.53 2.07 -2.30
CA ILE A 149 -12.69 2.01 -1.41
C ILE A 149 -12.21 2.41 -0.02
N GLY A 150 -12.94 3.33 0.60
CA GLY A 150 -12.74 3.73 1.99
C GLY A 150 -14.03 3.58 2.77
N MET A 151 -13.92 3.14 4.03
CA MET A 151 -15.07 3.08 4.91
C MET A 151 -14.64 3.20 6.38
N ILE A 152 -15.56 3.65 7.22
CA ILE A 152 -15.40 3.68 8.67
C ILE A 152 -16.39 2.69 9.25
N GLU A 153 -15.89 1.61 9.88
CA GLU A 153 -16.72 0.56 10.46
C GLU A 153 -17.15 0.93 11.88
N ARG A 154 -17.93 2.00 11.98
CA ARG A 154 -18.63 2.38 13.21
C ARG A 154 -20.12 2.45 12.92
N PRO A 155 -21.00 1.97 13.79
CA PRO A 155 -22.44 1.83 13.51
C PRO A 155 -23.13 3.13 13.08
N ASP A 156 -22.68 4.27 13.58
CA ASP A 156 -23.20 5.60 13.30
C ASP A 156 -22.58 6.26 12.04
N GLU A 157 -21.49 5.70 11.51
CA GLU A 157 -20.77 6.26 10.37
C GLU A 157 -20.80 5.35 9.11
N PHE A 158 -20.93 4.04 9.31
CA PHE A 158 -20.71 3.04 8.26
C PHE A 158 -21.48 3.33 6.96
N ALA A 159 -22.79 3.54 7.06
CA ALA A 159 -23.63 3.71 5.88
C ALA A 159 -23.33 5.02 5.12
N GLN A 160 -23.05 6.10 5.84
CA GLN A 160 -22.83 7.44 5.29
C GLN A 160 -21.41 7.67 4.77
N ARG A 161 -20.43 6.90 5.29
CA ARG A 161 -19.00 7.10 5.02
C ARG A 161 -18.41 6.11 4.00
N ALA A 162 -19.16 5.09 3.58
CA ALA A 162 -18.69 4.17 2.54
C ALA A 162 -18.48 4.91 1.22
N THR A 163 -17.23 5.04 0.79
CA THR A 163 -16.83 5.87 -0.35
C THR A 163 -16.01 5.06 -1.34
N ARG A 164 -16.19 5.36 -2.62
CA ARG A 164 -15.42 4.79 -3.72
C ARG A 164 -14.88 5.91 -4.61
N TRP A 165 -13.57 5.91 -4.83
CA TRP A 165 -12.90 6.75 -5.82
C TRP A 165 -12.54 5.90 -7.04
N VAL A 166 -12.63 6.50 -8.24
CA VAL A 166 -12.29 5.87 -9.52
C VAL A 166 -11.30 6.80 -10.22
N PHE A 167 -10.22 6.24 -10.78
CA PHE A 167 -9.10 6.95 -11.39
C PHE A 167 -9.01 6.66 -12.89
#